data_5778bda9b74bf19ac49eb0d9371402d8
#
_entry.id   5778bda9b74bf19ac49eb0d9371402d8
#
_cell.length_a   1.000
_cell.length_b   1.000
_cell.length_c   1.000
_cell.angle_alpha   90.00
_cell.angle_beta   90.00
_cell.angle_gamma   90.00
#
_symmetry.space_group_name_H-M   'P 1'
#
loop_
_entity.id
_entity.type
_entity.pdbx_description
1 polymer ?
#
loop_
_entity_poly.entity_id
_entity_poly.type
_entity_poly.pdbx_seq_one_letter_code
_entity_poly.pdbx_strand_id
1 'polypeptide(L)'
;MAAAKTWTLLGADGKPCRSAIPGTLGGHRLTRIYGRLDCRAAQRAIARGGYVRHRVFFLAEADARAAGYRPCAVCLPRAYAAWKKSAASR
;
A
#
# COMPACT_ATOMS: atom_id res chain seq x y z
N MET A 1 1.46 -25.70 -21.26
CA MET A 1 2.28 -24.85 -20.38
C MET A 1 1.39 -24.08 -19.41
N ALA A 2 1.73 -24.11 -18.15
CA ALA A 2 1.02 -23.32 -17.17
C ALA A 2 1.28 -21.83 -17.42
N ALA A 3 0.23 -21.02 -17.42
CA ALA A 3 0.40 -19.58 -17.53
C ALA A 3 1.15 -19.07 -16.30
N ALA A 4 2.08 -18.15 -16.51
CA ALA A 4 2.78 -17.52 -15.40
C ALA A 4 1.77 -16.77 -14.52
N LYS A 5 1.86 -16.96 -13.21
CA LYS A 5 1.03 -16.23 -12.28
C LYS A 5 1.44 -14.77 -12.26
N THR A 6 0.46 -13.89 -12.34
CA THR A 6 0.69 -12.44 -12.24
C THR A 6 -0.20 -11.84 -11.17
N TRP A 7 0.19 -10.67 -10.71
CA TRP A 7 -0.57 -9.90 -9.72
C TRP A 7 -0.84 -8.50 -10.27
N THR A 8 -1.99 -7.95 -9.92
CA THR A 8 -2.30 -6.56 -10.24
C THR A 8 -1.83 -5.67 -9.10
N LEU A 9 -0.87 -4.81 -9.42
CA LEU A 9 -0.31 -3.84 -8.46
C LEU A 9 -0.70 -2.43 -8.87
N LEU A 10 -0.53 -1.48 -7.97
CA LEU A 10 -0.69 -0.07 -8.29
C LEU A 10 0.70 0.51 -8.56
N GLY A 11 0.85 1.17 -9.71
CA GLY A 11 2.10 1.80 -10.10
C GLY A 11 2.28 3.18 -9.49
N ALA A 12 3.47 3.75 -9.69
CA ALA A 12 3.80 5.09 -9.19
C ALA A 12 2.88 6.18 -9.76
N ASP A 13 2.28 5.93 -10.91
CA ASP A 13 1.31 6.83 -11.56
C ASP A 13 -0.11 6.68 -10.99
N GLY A 14 -0.30 5.81 -10.01
CA GLY A 14 -1.60 5.54 -9.42
C GLY A 14 -2.51 4.65 -10.27
N LYS A 15 -1.98 4.05 -11.34
CA LYS A 15 -2.75 3.19 -12.23
C LYS A 15 -2.40 1.72 -12.03
N PRO A 16 -3.36 0.79 -12.25
CA PRO A 16 -3.09 -0.63 -12.13
C PRO A 16 -2.06 -1.10 -13.15
N CYS A 17 -1.19 -2.02 -12.74
CA CYS A 17 -0.24 -2.64 -13.63
C CYS A 17 -0.08 -4.11 -13.27
N ARG A 18 0.27 -4.95 -14.25
CA ARG A 18 0.56 -6.36 -14.03
C ARG A 18 2.01 -6.55 -13.64
N SER A 19 2.22 -7.46 -12.69
CA SER A 19 3.55 -7.77 -12.21
C SER A 19 3.73 -9.29 -12.10
N ALA A 20 4.89 -9.79 -12.50
CA ALA A 20 5.29 -11.17 -12.27
C ALA A 20 5.74 -11.40 -10.83
N ILE A 21 5.92 -10.34 -10.07
CA ILE A 21 6.34 -10.37 -8.68
C ILE A 21 5.17 -9.87 -7.82
N PRO A 22 4.82 -10.56 -6.71
CA PRO A 22 3.76 -10.09 -5.82
C PRO A 22 4.15 -8.79 -5.13
N GLY A 23 3.16 -8.00 -4.72
CA GLY A 23 3.41 -6.78 -4.00
C GLY A 23 4.03 -7.04 -2.64
N THR A 24 4.86 -6.12 -2.18
CA THR A 24 5.49 -6.18 -0.85
C THR A 24 4.78 -5.31 0.17
N LEU A 25 3.94 -4.40 -0.29
CA LEU A 25 3.18 -3.49 0.56
C LEU A 25 1.70 -3.53 0.17
N GLY A 26 0.84 -3.32 1.15
CA GLY A 26 -0.58 -3.16 0.93
C GLY A 26 -1.01 -1.72 1.18
N GLY A 27 -2.17 -1.34 0.67
CA GLY A 27 -2.73 -0.02 0.90
C GLY A 27 -4.24 -0.02 0.80
N HIS A 28 -4.83 1.10 1.18
CA HIS A 28 -6.27 1.32 1.12
C HIS A 28 -6.56 2.52 0.22
N ARG A 29 -7.28 2.28 -0.87
CA ARG A 29 -7.49 3.28 -1.91
C ARG A 29 -8.21 4.54 -1.45
N LEU A 30 -9.17 4.38 -0.55
CA LEU A 30 -9.96 5.53 -0.08
C LEU A 30 -9.21 6.40 0.92
N THR A 31 -8.50 5.78 1.87
CA THR A 31 -7.74 6.52 2.88
C THR A 31 -6.36 6.93 2.39
N ARG A 32 -5.87 6.30 1.33
CA ARG A 32 -4.55 6.52 0.76
C ARG A 32 -3.43 6.28 1.77
N ILE A 33 -3.58 5.20 2.53
CA ILE A 33 -2.58 4.74 3.51
C ILE A 33 -1.97 3.45 2.98
N TYR A 34 -0.64 3.36 2.97
CA TYR A 34 0.06 2.12 2.65
C TYR A 34 0.80 1.61 3.87
N GLY A 35 1.04 0.31 3.90
CA GLY A 35 1.75 -0.30 5.01
C GLY A 35 2.19 -1.72 4.67
N ARG A 36 2.73 -2.40 5.68
CA ARG A 36 3.17 -3.79 5.55
C ARG A 36 1.96 -4.70 5.30
N LEU A 37 2.20 -5.79 4.59
CA LEU A 37 1.15 -6.79 4.35
C LEU A 37 0.65 -7.42 5.64
N ASP A 38 1.50 -7.48 6.68
CA ASP A 38 1.17 -8.03 7.99
C ASP A 38 0.72 -6.97 9.01
N CYS A 39 0.31 -5.79 8.55
CA CYS A 39 -0.14 -4.72 9.42
C CYS A 39 -1.36 -5.14 10.23
N ARG A 40 -1.29 -5.02 11.55
CA ARG A 40 -2.38 -5.42 12.46
C ARG A 40 -3.66 -4.62 12.21
N ALA A 41 -3.53 -3.33 11.96
CA ALA A 41 -4.69 -2.48 11.68
C ALA A 41 -5.39 -2.93 10.39
N ALA A 42 -4.62 -3.24 9.35
CA ALA A 42 -5.16 -3.73 8.09
C ALA A 42 -5.81 -5.11 8.26
N GLN A 43 -5.18 -6.01 9.02
CA GLN A 43 -5.73 -7.35 9.27
C GLN A 43 -7.05 -7.27 10.04
N ARG A 44 -7.17 -6.38 11.00
CA ARG A 44 -8.44 -6.16 11.72
C ARG A 44 -9.52 -5.65 10.79
N ALA A 45 -9.19 -4.72 9.92
CA ALA A 45 -10.13 -4.17 8.94
C ALA A 45 -10.57 -5.23 7.94
N ILE A 46 -9.65 -6.10 7.50
CA ILE A 46 -9.96 -7.23 6.62
C ILE A 46 -10.91 -8.21 7.30
N ALA A 47 -10.65 -8.52 8.58
CA ALA A 47 -11.49 -9.43 9.35
C ALA A 47 -12.93 -8.93 9.46
N ARG A 48 -13.14 -7.62 9.44
CA ARG A 48 -14.48 -7.02 9.44
C ARG A 48 -15.10 -6.93 8.05
N GLY A 49 -14.37 -7.34 7.00
CA GLY A 49 -14.85 -7.31 5.63
C GLY A 49 -14.83 -5.95 4.95
N GLY A 50 -14.41 -4.90 5.66
CA GLY A 50 -14.47 -3.52 5.13
C GLY A 50 -13.26 -3.08 4.32
N TYR A 51 -12.14 -3.76 4.48
CA TYR A 51 -10.87 -3.32 3.88
C TYR A 51 -10.63 -3.92 2.49
N VAL A 52 -11.12 -5.12 2.24
CA VAL A 52 -10.78 -5.91 1.05
C VAL A 52 -11.19 -5.23 -0.25
N ARG A 53 -12.36 -4.61 -0.27
CA ARG A 53 -12.93 -3.98 -1.46
C ARG A 53 -12.03 -2.88 -2.06
N HIS A 54 -11.32 -2.16 -1.21
CA HIS A 54 -10.50 -1.01 -1.62
C HIS A 54 -9.00 -1.27 -1.45
N ARG A 55 -8.63 -2.53 -1.24
CA ARG A 55 -7.24 -2.89 -1.04
C ARG A 55 -6.45 -2.80 -2.34
N VAL A 56 -5.27 -2.19 -2.26
CA VAL A 56 -4.31 -2.11 -3.36
C VAL A 56 -2.96 -2.63 -2.88
N PHE A 57 -2.07 -2.93 -3.82
CA PHE A 57 -0.74 -3.48 -3.52
C PHE A 57 0.31 -2.70 -4.29
N PHE A 58 1.47 -2.53 -3.69
CA PHE A 58 2.60 -1.85 -4.29
C PHE A 58 3.83 -2.76 -4.30
N LEU A 59 4.67 -2.63 -5.32
CA LEU A 59 5.92 -3.37 -5.40
C LEU A 59 6.96 -2.78 -4.44
N ALA A 60 7.02 -1.46 -4.31
CA ALA A 60 7.99 -0.77 -3.48
C ALA A 60 7.37 0.45 -2.80
N GLU A 61 7.98 0.88 -1.70
CA GLU A 61 7.51 2.05 -0.96
C GLU A 61 7.52 3.32 -1.83
N ALA A 62 8.54 3.47 -2.69
CA ALA A 62 8.64 4.63 -3.59
C ALA A 62 7.42 4.73 -4.51
N ASP A 63 6.88 3.60 -4.98
CA ASP A 63 5.69 3.57 -5.83
C ASP A 63 4.47 4.05 -5.06
N ALA A 64 4.31 3.60 -3.82
CA ALA A 64 3.18 4.00 -2.99
C ALA A 64 3.20 5.50 -2.71
N ARG A 65 4.38 6.04 -2.37
CA ARG A 65 4.54 7.46 -2.09
C ARG A 65 4.30 8.31 -3.34
N ALA A 66 4.81 7.87 -4.49
CA ALA A 66 4.59 8.56 -5.76
C ALA A 66 3.11 8.56 -6.16
N ALA A 67 2.38 7.50 -5.83
CA ALA A 67 0.94 7.41 -6.09
C ALA A 67 0.10 8.26 -5.12
N GLY A 68 0.72 8.93 -4.16
CA GLY A 68 0.03 9.83 -3.24
C GLY A 68 -0.44 9.19 -1.94
N TYR A 69 0.12 8.02 -1.60
CA TYR A 69 -0.22 7.31 -0.37
C TYR A 69 0.74 7.70 0.74
N ARG A 70 0.25 7.73 1.99
CA ARG A 70 1.07 7.99 3.17
C ARG A 70 1.36 6.71 3.95
N PRO A 71 2.48 6.66 4.69
CA PRO A 71 2.80 5.49 5.51
C PRO A 71 1.79 5.28 6.65
N CYS A 72 1.54 4.02 6.98
CA CYS A 72 0.70 3.67 8.12
C CYS A 72 1.44 3.98 9.43
N ALA A 73 0.77 4.68 10.34
CA ALA A 73 1.36 5.01 11.63
C ALA A 73 1.54 3.79 12.53
N VAL A 74 0.80 2.73 12.30
CA VAL A 74 0.83 1.51 13.13
C VAL A 74 2.01 0.61 12.77
N CYS A 75 2.17 0.26 11.49
CA CYS A 75 3.19 -0.69 11.08
C CYS A 75 4.46 -0.04 10.51
N LEU A 76 4.40 1.25 10.18
CA LEU A 76 5.53 2.01 9.65
C LEU A 76 5.69 3.33 10.43
N PRO A 77 5.90 3.26 11.76
CA PRO A 77 5.91 4.48 12.58
C PRO A 77 7.03 5.45 12.22
N ARG A 78 8.20 4.95 11.84
CA ARG A 78 9.32 5.82 11.44
C ARG A 78 9.05 6.52 10.13
N ALA A 79 8.53 5.78 9.14
CA ALA A 79 8.18 6.36 7.85
C ALA A 79 7.05 7.36 8.00
N TYR A 80 6.07 7.07 8.86
CA TYR A 80 4.97 7.98 9.15
C TYR A 80 5.48 9.28 9.79
N ALA A 81 6.38 9.18 10.77
CA ALA A 81 6.96 10.36 11.43
C ALA A 81 7.72 11.23 10.43
N ALA A 82 8.51 10.62 9.55
CA ALA A 82 9.24 11.34 8.51
C ALA A 82 8.29 12.01 7.51
N TRP A 83 7.25 11.30 7.10
CA TRP A 83 6.23 11.84 6.20
C TRP A 83 5.51 13.03 6.83
N LYS A 84 5.09 12.90 8.09
CA LYS A 84 4.38 13.94 8.82
C LYS A 84 5.24 15.20 8.96
N LYS A 85 6.53 15.03 9.28
CA LYS A 85 7.49 16.13 9.39
C LYS A 85 7.65 16.85 8.04
N SER A 86 7.80 16.10 6.96
CA SER A 86 7.92 16.65 5.61
C SER A 86 6.65 17.38 5.19
N ALA A 87 5.48 16.84 5.47
CA ALA A 87 4.20 17.47 5.16
C ALA A 87 4.00 18.77 5.95
N ALA A 88 4.45 18.80 7.20
CA ALA A 88 4.34 20.00 8.05
C ALA A 88 5.27 21.13 7.59
N SER A 89 6.31 20.80 6.81
CA SER A 89 7.27 21.76 6.30
C SER A 89 6.81 22.50 5.06
N ARG A 90 5.68 22.12 4.50
CA ARG A 90 5.15 22.72 3.26
C ARG A 90 4.29 23.93 3.53
#